data_429ba0d58727f47c2978e028ed239bb1
#
_entry.id   429ba0d58727f47c2978e028ed239bb1
#
_cell.length_a   1.000
_cell.length_b   1.000
_cell.length_c   1.000
_cell.angle_alpha   90.00
_cell.angle_beta   90.00
_cell.angle_gamma   90.00
#
_symmetry.space_group_name_H-M   'P 1'
#
loop_
_entity.id
_entity.type
_entity.pdbx_description
1 polymer ?
#
loop_
_entity_poly.entity_id
_entity_poly.type
_entity_poly.pdbx_seq_one_letter_code
_entity_poly.pdbx_strand_id
1 'polypeptide(L)'
;KIKRVTLPRPGHADLAGIHKYGFDDIRNVLERSSARETTMRVALGTVCRKLLEEVGINIGSRVVQIHNVKDESKYDMNPKKLNLTADSSPVRCLDSKVEKNMIKVIDDAKKSGDSVGGIFEVIATGMPYGLGSYTQWNEKLQARITAMMMSVNAFKGIEIGSGFHSSTQFGSEVHDEIGHDGNKFTRYSNNAGGLEGGMSNAQ
;
A
#
# COMPACT_ATOMS: atom_id res chain seq x y z
N LYS A 1 41.66 -0.34 9.81
CA LYS A 1 40.73 0.75 9.38
C LYS A 1 39.71 0.17 8.40
N ILE A 2 38.44 0.40 8.64
CA ILE A 2 37.38 -0.02 7.73
C ILE A 2 37.47 0.86 6.47
N LYS A 3 37.51 0.24 5.28
CA LYS A 3 37.62 0.96 4.01
C LYS A 3 36.33 1.77 3.77
N ARG A 4 36.46 3.07 3.43
CA ARG A 4 35.30 3.90 3.07
C ARG A 4 34.60 3.37 1.83
N VAL A 5 33.28 3.48 1.81
CA VAL A 5 32.45 3.18 0.62
C VAL A 5 32.16 4.50 -0.08
N THR A 6 32.61 4.62 -1.33
CA THR A 6 32.55 5.87 -2.10
C THR A 6 31.76 5.74 -3.41
N LEU A 7 31.37 4.52 -3.81
CA LEU A 7 30.61 4.26 -5.04
C LEU A 7 29.11 4.25 -4.72
N PRO A 8 28.35 5.27 -5.14
CA PRO A 8 26.92 5.34 -4.91
C PRO A 8 26.13 4.36 -5.79
N ARG A 9 25.08 3.79 -5.23
CA ARG A 9 24.19 2.89 -5.96
C ARG A 9 23.12 3.70 -6.71
N PRO A 10 22.87 3.41 -8.01
CA PRO A 10 21.75 3.99 -8.74
C PRO A 10 20.41 3.69 -8.07
N GLY A 11 19.46 4.64 -8.11
CA GLY A 11 18.14 4.47 -7.55
C GLY A 11 18.05 4.44 -6.02
N HIS A 12 19.16 4.68 -5.31
CA HIS A 12 19.23 4.76 -3.86
C HIS A 12 19.50 6.17 -3.36
N ALA A 13 19.35 6.42 -2.06
CA ALA A 13 19.61 7.72 -1.44
C ALA A 13 21.11 8.08 -1.36
N ASP A 14 22.01 7.21 -1.77
CA ASP A 14 23.46 7.31 -1.54
C ASP A 14 24.03 8.66 -2.01
N LEU A 15 23.85 8.99 -3.29
CA LEU A 15 24.41 10.21 -3.87
C LEU A 15 23.75 11.48 -3.29
N ALA A 16 22.41 11.50 -3.25
CA ALA A 16 21.69 12.64 -2.70
C ALA A 16 21.99 12.86 -1.21
N GLY A 17 22.12 11.78 -0.45
CA GLY A 17 22.40 11.83 0.98
C GLY A 17 23.79 12.35 1.31
N ILE A 18 24.84 11.89 0.60
CA ILE A 18 26.20 12.42 0.84
C ILE A 18 26.33 13.91 0.47
N HIS A 19 25.67 14.34 -0.61
CA HIS A 19 25.65 15.75 -0.96
C HIS A 19 24.89 16.59 0.07
N LYS A 20 23.72 16.12 0.52
CA LYS A 20 22.89 16.86 1.48
C LYS A 20 23.58 17.04 2.83
N TYR A 21 24.27 16.00 3.33
CA TYR A 21 24.82 15.97 4.67
C TYR A 21 26.34 16.14 4.73
N GLY A 22 27.03 16.26 3.58
CA GLY A 22 28.46 16.45 3.49
C GLY A 22 29.27 15.22 3.97
N PHE A 23 28.76 14.01 3.76
CA PHE A 23 29.46 12.80 4.14
C PHE A 23 30.48 12.36 3.07
N ASP A 24 31.57 11.77 3.51
CA ASP A 24 32.61 11.18 2.67
C ASP A 24 32.61 9.63 2.70
N ASP A 25 31.64 9.03 3.41
CA ASP A 25 31.41 7.59 3.47
C ASP A 25 29.90 7.33 3.32
N ILE A 26 29.53 6.62 2.25
CA ILE A 26 28.15 6.31 1.92
C ILE A 26 27.43 5.50 3.00
N ARG A 27 28.17 4.75 3.83
CA ARG A 27 27.59 3.97 4.93
C ARG A 27 26.76 4.82 5.88
N ASN A 28 27.12 6.09 6.08
CA ASN A 28 26.38 7.03 6.93
C ASN A 28 24.97 7.31 6.39
N VAL A 29 24.77 7.21 5.07
CA VAL A 29 23.47 7.34 4.40
C VAL A 29 22.78 5.98 4.30
N LEU A 30 23.51 4.94 3.90
CA LEU A 30 23.03 3.63 3.50
C LEU A 30 22.21 2.95 4.60
N GLU A 31 22.70 2.95 5.84
CA GLU A 31 22.01 2.28 6.95
C GLU A 31 20.68 2.95 7.29
N ARG A 32 20.62 4.27 7.28
CA ARG A 32 19.40 5.01 7.63
C ARG A 32 18.37 5.01 6.50
N SER A 33 18.80 5.05 5.24
CA SER A 33 17.92 5.03 4.06
C SER A 33 17.56 3.62 3.60
N SER A 34 18.06 2.60 4.29
CA SER A 34 17.81 1.20 3.94
C SER A 34 16.34 0.82 4.08
N ALA A 35 15.86 -0.04 3.17
CA ALA A 35 14.55 -0.69 3.28
C ALA A 35 14.40 -1.56 4.55
N ARG A 36 15.47 -1.84 5.29
CA ARG A 36 15.43 -2.49 6.61
C ARG A 36 14.58 -1.73 7.64
N GLU A 37 14.48 -0.40 7.50
CA GLU A 37 13.60 0.41 8.34
C GLU A 37 12.14 -0.05 8.27
N THR A 38 11.70 -0.61 7.15
CA THR A 38 10.36 -1.18 6.98
C THR A 38 10.04 -2.28 8.00
N THR A 39 11.04 -3.02 8.48
CA THR A 39 10.86 -4.01 9.55
C THR A 39 10.27 -3.39 10.82
N MET A 40 10.77 -2.21 11.22
CA MET A 40 10.25 -1.51 12.40
C MET A 40 8.84 -0.95 12.16
N ARG A 41 8.55 -0.53 10.93
CA ARG A 41 7.18 -0.10 10.55
C ARG A 41 6.19 -1.26 10.64
N VAL A 42 6.58 -2.46 10.21
CA VAL A 42 5.75 -3.67 10.33
C VAL A 42 5.49 -4.00 11.80
N ALA A 43 6.52 -3.94 12.65
CA ALA A 43 6.37 -4.18 14.08
C ALA A 43 5.39 -3.17 14.74
N LEU A 44 5.58 -1.87 14.50
CA LEU A 44 4.68 -0.82 14.98
C LEU A 44 3.26 -0.95 14.40
N GLY A 45 3.16 -1.24 13.11
CA GLY A 45 1.88 -1.47 12.42
C GLY A 45 1.09 -2.63 13.03
N THR A 46 1.77 -3.67 13.53
CA THR A 46 1.11 -4.78 14.22
C THR A 46 0.43 -4.30 15.51
N VAL A 47 1.07 -3.45 16.30
CA VAL A 47 0.48 -2.88 17.52
C VAL A 47 -0.73 -2.00 17.17
N CYS A 48 -0.59 -1.12 16.16
CA CYS A 48 -1.68 -0.28 15.68
C CYS A 48 -2.86 -1.11 15.16
N ARG A 49 -2.59 -2.20 14.42
CA ARG A 49 -3.63 -3.10 13.93
C ARG A 49 -4.41 -3.75 15.06
N LYS A 50 -3.74 -4.17 16.14
CA LYS A 50 -4.41 -4.71 17.34
C LYS A 50 -5.34 -3.69 17.98
N LEU A 51 -4.91 -2.43 18.10
CA LEU A 51 -5.77 -1.36 18.60
C LEU A 51 -6.99 -1.13 17.70
N LEU A 52 -6.81 -1.16 16.39
CA LEU A 52 -7.91 -1.01 15.43
C LEU A 52 -8.91 -2.18 15.53
N GLU A 53 -8.42 -3.41 15.71
CA GLU A 53 -9.27 -4.60 15.92
C GLU A 53 -10.18 -4.45 17.15
N GLU A 54 -9.68 -3.86 18.25
CA GLU A 54 -10.46 -3.61 19.47
C GLU A 54 -11.61 -2.61 19.27
N VAL A 55 -11.49 -1.70 18.29
CA VAL A 55 -12.55 -0.78 17.91
C VAL A 55 -13.35 -1.24 16.69
N GLY A 56 -13.19 -2.50 16.28
CA GLY A 56 -13.96 -3.12 15.21
C GLY A 56 -13.42 -2.88 13.79
N ILE A 57 -12.29 -2.20 13.64
CA ILE A 57 -11.66 -1.97 12.34
C ILE A 57 -10.70 -3.12 12.02
N ASN A 58 -10.90 -3.77 10.88
CA ASN A 58 -10.07 -4.88 10.43
C ASN A 58 -9.34 -4.51 9.14
N ILE A 59 -8.06 -4.90 9.03
CA ILE A 59 -7.20 -4.59 7.89
C ILE A 59 -6.73 -5.90 7.24
N GLY A 60 -6.86 -5.97 5.92
CA GLY A 60 -6.35 -7.04 5.09
C GLY A 60 -5.50 -6.52 3.94
N SER A 61 -4.62 -7.36 3.41
CA SER A 61 -3.78 -7.01 2.28
C SER A 61 -3.45 -8.21 1.42
N ARG A 62 -3.14 -7.95 0.14
CA ARG A 62 -2.61 -8.93 -0.81
C ARG A 62 -1.66 -8.25 -1.79
N VAL A 63 -0.85 -9.03 -2.46
CA VAL A 63 -0.11 -8.60 -3.65
C VAL A 63 -1.01 -8.82 -4.86
N VAL A 64 -1.21 -7.77 -5.66
CA VAL A 64 -2.03 -7.82 -6.89
C VAL A 64 -1.20 -7.89 -8.15
N GLN A 65 0.07 -7.50 -8.09
CA GLN A 65 0.94 -7.56 -9.26
C GLN A 65 2.42 -7.67 -8.86
N ILE A 66 3.18 -8.50 -9.58
CA ILE A 66 4.64 -8.50 -9.59
C ILE A 66 5.08 -8.42 -11.05
N HIS A 67 5.88 -7.39 -11.38
CA HIS A 67 6.28 -7.07 -12.76
C HIS A 67 5.04 -6.96 -13.67
N ASN A 68 4.89 -7.82 -14.68
CA ASN A 68 3.75 -7.86 -15.60
C ASN A 68 2.72 -8.96 -15.26
N VAL A 69 2.90 -9.68 -14.17
CA VAL A 69 1.99 -10.75 -13.74
C VAL A 69 1.00 -10.20 -12.74
N LYS A 70 -0.29 -10.19 -13.09
CA LYS A 70 -1.39 -9.68 -12.27
C LYS A 70 -2.23 -10.82 -11.70
N ASP A 71 -2.67 -10.65 -10.47
CA ASP A 71 -3.70 -11.46 -9.82
C ASP A 71 -5.03 -10.69 -9.82
N GLU A 72 -5.92 -11.05 -10.73
CA GLU A 72 -7.25 -10.45 -10.88
C GLU A 72 -8.34 -11.22 -10.13
N SER A 73 -7.96 -12.08 -9.18
CA SER A 73 -8.90 -12.87 -8.38
C SER A 73 -9.84 -11.97 -7.60
N LYS A 74 -11.13 -12.26 -7.73
CA LYS A 74 -12.15 -11.68 -6.85
C LYS A 74 -12.08 -12.34 -5.48
N TYR A 75 -12.36 -11.58 -4.44
CA TYR A 75 -12.35 -12.06 -3.07
C TYR A 75 -13.50 -11.44 -2.26
N ASP A 76 -13.85 -12.10 -1.18
CA ASP A 76 -14.74 -11.56 -0.17
C ASP A 76 -14.04 -10.39 0.54
N MET A 77 -14.72 -9.25 0.67
CA MET A 77 -14.21 -8.04 1.36
C MET A 77 -14.05 -8.25 2.88
N ASN A 78 -13.74 -9.46 3.29
CA ASN A 78 -13.42 -9.80 4.68
C ASN A 78 -11.90 -9.83 4.87
N PRO A 79 -11.32 -8.85 5.58
CA PRO A 79 -9.87 -8.74 5.75
C PRO A 79 -9.22 -9.96 6.40
N LYS A 80 -9.90 -10.63 7.33
CA LYS A 80 -9.38 -11.83 8.01
C LYS A 80 -9.26 -13.00 7.04
N LYS A 81 -10.29 -13.23 6.21
CA LYS A 81 -10.25 -14.27 5.17
C LYS A 81 -9.20 -13.95 4.10
N LEU A 82 -9.13 -12.66 3.67
CA LEU A 82 -8.14 -12.21 2.71
C LEU A 82 -6.72 -12.49 3.21
N ASN A 83 -6.41 -12.12 4.45
CA ASN A 83 -5.10 -12.36 5.05
C ASN A 83 -4.79 -13.87 5.13
N LEU A 84 -5.73 -14.71 5.58
CA LEU A 84 -5.52 -16.15 5.66
C LEU A 84 -5.17 -16.76 4.30
N THR A 85 -5.88 -16.34 3.24
CA THR A 85 -5.60 -16.83 1.88
C THR A 85 -4.27 -16.29 1.36
N ALA A 86 -4.03 -14.99 1.51
CA ALA A 86 -2.79 -14.37 1.06
C ALA A 86 -1.55 -14.92 1.80
N ASP A 87 -1.65 -15.15 3.11
CA ASP A 87 -0.54 -15.67 3.92
C ASP A 87 -0.17 -17.12 3.58
N SER A 88 -1.05 -17.86 2.91
CA SER A 88 -0.73 -19.21 2.41
C SER A 88 0.18 -19.19 1.17
N SER A 89 0.30 -18.05 0.51
CA SER A 89 1.16 -17.84 -0.67
C SER A 89 2.47 -17.14 -0.27
N PRO A 90 3.64 -17.62 -0.73
CA PRO A 90 4.94 -16.98 -0.45
C PRO A 90 5.07 -15.58 -1.09
N VAL A 91 4.22 -15.24 -2.05
CA VAL A 91 4.14 -13.91 -2.68
C VAL A 91 2.85 -13.17 -2.34
N ARG A 92 2.03 -13.72 -1.42
CA ARG A 92 0.78 -13.12 -0.94
C ARG A 92 -0.25 -12.81 -2.02
N CYS A 93 -0.29 -13.58 -3.11
CA CYS A 93 -1.38 -13.54 -4.10
C CYS A 93 -2.46 -14.59 -3.77
N LEU A 94 -3.62 -14.54 -4.44
CA LEU A 94 -4.76 -15.41 -4.15
C LEU A 94 -4.87 -16.59 -5.10
N ASP A 95 -4.39 -16.45 -6.34
CA ASP A 95 -4.45 -17.50 -7.34
C ASP A 95 -3.13 -18.30 -7.39
N SER A 96 -3.21 -19.61 -7.16
CA SER A 96 -2.06 -20.50 -7.16
C SER A 96 -1.37 -20.67 -8.54
N LYS A 97 -2.07 -20.37 -9.64
CA LYS A 97 -1.44 -20.37 -10.98
C LYS A 97 -0.66 -19.08 -11.19
N VAL A 98 -1.23 -17.97 -10.76
CA VAL A 98 -0.57 -16.63 -10.80
C VAL A 98 0.64 -16.62 -9.88
N GLU A 99 0.55 -17.24 -8.70
CA GLU A 99 1.66 -17.43 -7.76
C GLU A 99 2.90 -17.98 -8.43
N LYS A 100 2.74 -19.09 -9.17
CA LYS A 100 3.86 -19.74 -9.87
C LYS A 100 4.54 -18.82 -10.89
N ASN A 101 3.73 -18.02 -11.58
CA ASN A 101 4.24 -17.06 -12.57
C ASN A 101 4.96 -15.88 -11.89
N MET A 102 4.42 -15.38 -10.76
CA MET A 102 5.07 -14.34 -9.95
C MET A 102 6.43 -14.82 -9.40
N ILE A 103 6.48 -16.04 -8.85
CA ILE A 103 7.73 -16.65 -8.37
C ILE A 103 8.73 -16.79 -9.51
N LYS A 104 8.29 -17.28 -10.68
CA LYS A 104 9.16 -17.41 -11.84
C LYS A 104 9.79 -16.08 -12.26
N VAL A 105 9.02 -15.01 -12.31
CA VAL A 105 9.54 -13.67 -12.65
C VAL A 105 10.57 -13.18 -11.63
N ILE A 106 10.34 -13.43 -10.35
CA ILE A 106 11.30 -13.10 -9.29
C ILE A 106 12.60 -13.89 -9.47
N ASP A 107 12.50 -15.19 -9.74
CA ASP A 107 13.66 -16.06 -9.93
C ASP A 107 14.46 -15.69 -11.17
N ASP A 108 13.77 -15.33 -12.26
CA ASP A 108 14.42 -14.91 -13.51
C ASP A 108 15.15 -13.58 -13.32
N ALA A 109 14.55 -12.61 -12.63
CA ALA A 109 15.22 -11.35 -12.25
C ALA A 109 16.45 -11.61 -11.38
N LYS A 110 16.32 -12.48 -10.36
CA LYS A 110 17.43 -12.86 -9.49
C LYS A 110 18.59 -13.51 -10.27
N LYS A 111 18.31 -14.38 -11.25
CA LYS A 111 19.33 -15.02 -12.11
C LYS A 111 20.07 -14.01 -12.98
N SER A 112 19.36 -12.98 -13.46
CA SER A 112 19.96 -11.90 -14.27
C SER A 112 20.63 -10.80 -13.44
N GLY A 113 20.59 -10.89 -12.11
CA GLY A 113 21.13 -9.85 -11.21
C GLY A 113 20.28 -8.57 -11.22
N ASP A 114 18.99 -8.68 -11.52
CA ASP A 114 18.04 -7.58 -11.62
C ASP A 114 17.03 -7.60 -10.47
N SER A 115 16.08 -6.65 -10.48
CA SER A 115 14.98 -6.53 -9.51
C SER A 115 13.67 -6.29 -10.23
N VAL A 116 12.56 -6.64 -9.56
CA VAL A 116 11.20 -6.39 -10.02
C VAL A 116 10.44 -5.54 -9.02
N GLY A 117 9.55 -4.70 -9.53
CA GLY A 117 8.56 -3.99 -8.73
C GLY A 117 7.25 -4.75 -8.65
N GLY A 118 6.29 -4.20 -7.89
CA GLY A 118 4.96 -4.77 -7.74
C GLY A 118 3.96 -3.79 -7.19
N ILE A 119 2.72 -4.25 -7.11
CA ILE A 119 1.58 -3.53 -6.55
C ILE A 119 0.94 -4.43 -5.49
N PHE A 120 0.61 -3.86 -4.36
CA PHE A 120 -0.19 -4.51 -3.35
C PHE A 120 -1.44 -3.68 -3.05
N GLU A 121 -2.45 -4.32 -2.54
CA GLU A 121 -3.73 -3.74 -2.16
C GLU A 121 -3.93 -3.91 -0.65
N VAL A 122 -4.47 -2.88 -0.02
CA VAL A 122 -4.87 -2.91 1.38
C VAL A 122 -6.33 -2.55 1.47
N ILE A 123 -7.10 -3.34 2.21
CA ILE A 123 -8.49 -3.05 2.53
C ILE A 123 -8.67 -2.86 4.03
N ALA A 124 -9.54 -1.96 4.41
CA ALA A 124 -9.97 -1.75 5.78
C ALA A 124 -11.49 -1.84 5.84
N THR A 125 -12.04 -2.57 6.80
CA THR A 125 -13.49 -2.66 7.03
C THR A 125 -13.84 -2.28 8.45
N GLY A 126 -15.10 -1.94 8.71
CA GLY A 126 -15.55 -1.47 10.02
C GLY A 126 -15.20 -0.01 10.29
N MET A 127 -14.89 0.74 9.25
CA MET A 127 -14.59 2.16 9.36
C MET A 127 -15.86 2.94 9.73
N PRO A 128 -15.85 3.78 10.77
CA PRO A 128 -16.98 4.65 11.06
C PRO A 128 -17.06 5.79 10.03
N TYR A 129 -18.24 6.41 9.90
CA TYR A 129 -18.37 7.66 9.16
C TYR A 129 -17.52 8.77 9.76
N GLY A 130 -16.89 9.59 8.92
CA GLY A 130 -16.32 10.87 9.30
C GLY A 130 -14.94 10.82 9.95
N LEU A 131 -14.18 9.73 9.84
CA LEU A 131 -12.76 9.79 10.19
C LEU A 131 -12.03 10.69 9.20
N GLY A 132 -11.21 11.59 9.71
CA GLY A 132 -10.61 12.68 8.95
C GLY A 132 -11.45 13.95 9.00
N SER A 133 -11.22 14.87 8.07
CA SER A 133 -11.95 16.14 8.02
C SER A 133 -11.93 16.69 6.59
N TYR A 134 -12.96 17.45 6.23
CA TYR A 134 -13.01 18.19 4.98
C TYR A 134 -12.44 19.62 5.11
N THR A 135 -12.21 20.10 6.33
CA THR A 135 -11.94 21.52 6.59
C THR A 135 -10.54 21.95 6.20
N GLN A 136 -9.51 21.14 6.48
CA GLN A 136 -8.11 21.47 6.21
C GLN A 136 -7.44 20.35 5.41
N TRP A 137 -6.49 20.72 4.54
CA TRP A 137 -5.79 19.78 3.66
C TRP A 137 -5.05 18.67 4.43
N ASN A 138 -4.44 19.01 5.57
CA ASN A 138 -3.66 18.09 6.40
C ASN A 138 -4.52 17.23 7.34
N GLU A 139 -5.83 17.50 7.43
CA GLU A 139 -6.79 16.74 8.22
C GLU A 139 -7.52 15.69 7.38
N LYS A 140 -7.48 15.81 6.07
CA LYS A 140 -8.07 14.85 5.15
C LYS A 140 -7.47 13.46 5.35
N LEU A 141 -8.33 12.44 5.51
CA LEU A 141 -7.89 11.07 5.80
C LEU A 141 -6.98 10.54 4.68
N GLN A 142 -7.35 10.74 3.40
CA GLN A 142 -6.49 10.33 2.29
C GLN A 142 -5.12 11.03 2.29
N ALA A 143 -5.04 12.30 2.71
CA ALA A 143 -3.77 13.00 2.79
C ALA A 143 -2.85 12.36 3.84
N ARG A 144 -3.40 12.00 4.99
CA ARG A 144 -2.66 11.31 6.08
C ARG A 144 -2.23 9.90 5.66
N ILE A 145 -3.13 9.11 5.06
CA ILE A 145 -2.82 7.78 4.55
C ILE A 145 -1.71 7.88 3.49
N THR A 146 -1.87 8.76 2.51
CA THR A 146 -0.90 8.94 1.43
C THR A 146 0.47 9.37 1.96
N ALA A 147 0.53 10.32 2.89
CA ALA A 147 1.78 10.75 3.50
C ALA A 147 2.50 9.59 4.21
N MET A 148 1.77 8.75 4.95
CA MET A 148 2.34 7.60 5.63
C MET A 148 2.79 6.52 4.65
N MET A 149 1.99 6.20 3.63
CA MET A 149 2.34 5.22 2.62
C MET A 149 3.53 5.66 1.77
N MET A 150 3.55 6.90 1.29
CA MET A 150 4.66 7.45 0.50
C MET A 150 5.93 7.68 1.32
N SER A 151 5.87 7.64 2.65
CA SER A 151 7.05 7.65 3.51
C SER A 151 7.74 6.29 3.62
N VAL A 152 7.14 5.22 3.13
CA VAL A 152 7.77 3.89 3.07
C VAL A 152 8.79 3.87 1.94
N ASN A 153 9.99 3.35 2.24
CA ASN A 153 11.07 3.32 1.27
C ASN A 153 10.68 2.54 0.01
N ALA A 154 11.08 3.08 -1.14
CA ALA A 154 10.85 2.56 -2.49
C ALA A 154 9.40 2.65 -3.01
N PHE A 155 8.44 3.13 -2.25
CA PHE A 155 7.10 3.41 -2.78
C PHE A 155 7.14 4.55 -3.79
N LYS A 156 6.41 4.39 -4.90
CA LYS A 156 6.38 5.35 -6.02
C LYS A 156 5.00 5.90 -6.33
N GLY A 157 3.96 5.28 -5.81
CA GLY A 157 2.59 5.71 -6.03
C GLY A 157 1.62 5.07 -5.06
N ILE A 158 0.45 5.69 -4.96
CA ILE A 158 -0.71 5.21 -4.22
C ILE A 158 -1.96 5.61 -4.99
N GLU A 159 -2.93 4.72 -5.02
CA GLU A 159 -4.27 4.97 -5.53
C GLU A 159 -5.29 4.66 -4.45
N ILE A 160 -6.44 5.32 -4.51
CA ILE A 160 -7.56 5.14 -3.58
C ILE A 160 -8.80 4.85 -4.40
N GLY A 161 -9.54 3.80 -4.04
CA GLY A 161 -10.70 3.35 -4.80
C GLY A 161 -10.30 2.93 -6.22
N SER A 162 -11.05 3.39 -7.21
CA SER A 162 -10.77 3.13 -8.63
C SER A 162 -9.54 3.88 -9.17
N GLY A 163 -8.94 4.79 -8.37
CA GLY A 163 -7.66 5.42 -8.67
C GLY A 163 -7.61 6.11 -10.03
N PHE A 164 -6.52 5.89 -10.78
CA PHE A 164 -6.35 6.45 -12.13
C PHE A 164 -7.37 5.93 -13.14
N HIS A 165 -8.00 4.77 -12.90
CA HIS A 165 -9.05 4.26 -13.80
C HIS A 165 -10.23 5.23 -13.92
N SER A 166 -10.55 5.97 -12.86
CA SER A 166 -11.60 7.02 -12.87
C SER A 166 -11.37 8.08 -13.95
N SER A 167 -10.14 8.33 -14.37
CA SER A 167 -9.83 9.33 -15.39
C SER A 167 -10.32 8.97 -16.79
N THR A 168 -10.71 7.72 -17.01
CA THR A 168 -11.20 7.18 -18.29
C THR A 168 -12.71 7.01 -18.31
N GLN A 169 -13.41 7.40 -17.24
CA GLN A 169 -14.85 7.21 -17.03
C GLN A 169 -15.57 8.54 -16.89
N PHE A 170 -16.86 8.55 -17.20
CA PHE A 170 -17.71 9.68 -16.88
C PHE A 170 -18.04 9.74 -15.39
N GLY A 171 -18.33 10.93 -14.85
CA GLY A 171 -18.68 11.10 -13.45
C GLY A 171 -19.87 10.23 -12.99
N SER A 172 -20.85 10.03 -13.87
CA SER A 172 -21.99 9.13 -13.62
C SER A 172 -21.61 7.63 -13.47
N GLU A 173 -20.45 7.24 -13.95
CA GLU A 173 -19.93 5.87 -13.85
C GLU A 173 -19.03 5.71 -12.63
N VAL A 174 -18.43 6.80 -12.15
CA VAL A 174 -17.48 6.83 -11.02
C VAL A 174 -18.20 7.08 -9.69
N HIS A 175 -19.20 7.97 -9.65
CA HIS A 175 -19.83 8.32 -8.38
C HIS A 175 -20.63 7.16 -7.81
N ASP A 176 -20.34 6.82 -6.55
CA ASP A 176 -21.03 5.76 -5.84
C ASP A 176 -22.44 6.22 -5.44
N GLU A 177 -23.47 5.62 -6.03
CA GLU A 177 -24.86 5.95 -5.72
C GLU A 177 -25.19 5.69 -4.25
N ILE A 178 -25.91 6.62 -3.63
CA ILE A 178 -26.33 6.54 -2.24
C ILE A 178 -27.74 5.93 -2.18
N GLY A 179 -27.85 4.80 -1.50
CA GLY A 179 -29.12 4.16 -1.16
C GLY A 179 -29.42 4.25 0.33
N HIS A 180 -30.59 3.75 0.72
CA HIS A 180 -31.00 3.61 2.12
C HIS A 180 -31.81 2.32 2.27
N ASP A 181 -31.39 1.45 3.20
CA ASP A 181 -32.01 0.14 3.43
C ASP A 181 -33.15 0.15 4.49
N GLY A 182 -33.55 1.33 4.92
CA GLY A 182 -34.53 1.53 6.01
C GLY A 182 -33.89 1.86 7.35
N ASN A 183 -32.63 1.49 7.56
CA ASN A 183 -31.88 1.73 8.81
C ASN A 183 -30.65 2.62 8.61
N LYS A 184 -29.93 2.44 7.51
CA LYS A 184 -28.67 3.14 7.24
C LYS A 184 -28.53 3.48 5.76
N PHE A 185 -27.67 4.45 5.49
CA PHE A 185 -27.21 4.74 4.13
C PHE A 185 -26.27 3.64 3.64
N THR A 186 -26.41 3.30 2.37
CA THR A 186 -25.61 2.29 1.67
C THR A 186 -25.03 2.87 0.39
N ARG A 187 -24.03 2.22 -0.17
CA ARG A 187 -23.48 2.50 -1.50
C ARG A 187 -23.67 1.26 -2.37
N TYR A 188 -23.97 1.46 -3.66
CA TYR A 188 -24.11 0.35 -4.61
C TYR A 188 -22.78 -0.04 -5.26
N SER A 189 -21.78 0.84 -5.16
CA SER A 189 -20.40 0.64 -5.59
C SER A 189 -19.43 1.25 -4.58
N ASN A 190 -18.15 1.04 -4.75
CA ASN A 190 -17.11 1.62 -3.89
C ASN A 190 -15.94 2.15 -4.74
N ASN A 191 -16.24 2.93 -5.77
CA ASN A 191 -15.23 3.56 -6.63
C ASN A 191 -14.40 4.60 -5.88
N ALA A 192 -15.00 5.27 -4.89
CA ALA A 192 -14.31 6.21 -4.01
C ALA A 192 -13.35 5.54 -3.01
N GLY A 193 -13.40 4.19 -2.89
CA GLY A 193 -12.54 3.45 -1.95
C GLY A 193 -12.80 3.79 -0.49
N GLY A 194 -14.05 4.09 -0.12
CA GLY A 194 -14.42 4.40 1.26
C GLY A 194 -14.07 5.83 1.71
N LEU A 195 -13.57 6.69 0.81
CA LEU A 195 -13.10 8.04 1.13
C LEU A 195 -13.78 9.10 0.25
N GLU A 196 -14.56 9.96 0.87
CA GLU A 196 -15.26 11.07 0.22
C GLU A 196 -14.99 12.39 0.99
N GLY A 197 -14.67 13.45 0.26
CA GLY A 197 -14.46 14.78 0.84
C GLY A 197 -13.38 14.88 1.91
N GLY A 198 -12.49 13.91 2.02
CA GLY A 198 -11.46 13.90 3.06
C GLY A 198 -11.79 13.03 4.27
N MET A 199 -12.91 12.33 4.25
CA MET A 199 -13.44 11.55 5.37
C MET A 199 -13.80 10.13 4.93
N SER A 200 -13.83 9.20 5.90
CA SER A 200 -14.38 7.86 5.68
C SER A 200 -15.90 7.91 5.51
N ASN A 201 -16.44 7.08 4.62
CA ASN A 201 -17.86 6.95 4.33
C ASN A 201 -18.48 5.60 4.79
N ALA A 202 -17.80 4.87 5.66
CA ALA A 202 -18.21 3.60 6.26
C ALA A 202 -18.40 2.43 5.26
N GLN A 203 -17.70 2.45 4.12
CA GLN A 203 -17.65 1.32 3.18
C GLN A 203 -16.57 0.32 3.55
#